data_71d0c875213ff475b1c18eb317d43714
#
_entry.id   71d0c875213ff475b1c18eb317d43714
#
_cell.length_a   1.000
_cell.length_b   1.000
_cell.length_c   1.000
_cell.angle_alpha   90.00
_cell.angle_beta   90.00
_cell.angle_gamma   90.00
#
_symmetry.space_group_name_H-M   'P 1'
#
loop_
_entity.id
_entity.type
_entity.pdbx_description
1 polymer ?
#
loop_
_entity_poly.entity_id
_entity_poly.type
_entity_poly.pdbx_seq_one_letter_code
_entity_poly.pdbx_strand_id
1 'polypeptide(L)'
;MFHIINVGSTSSLNGYKTGSAYSASKFALRGLTQCQQAELRPHNIRVILVNPSEVPTAFGVENRIERPLDDKKITSLEIAHTIVSTLSMDDRGMIPEVTVWATNPW
;
A
#
# COMPACT_ATOMS: atom_id res chain seq x y z
N MET A 1 -12.54 -16.66 -6.19
CA MET A 1 -11.35 -15.95 -6.71
C MET A 1 -10.36 -15.70 -5.58
N PHE A 2 -9.07 -15.90 -5.83
CA PHE A 2 -8.03 -15.65 -4.84
C PHE A 2 -7.45 -14.25 -5.03
N HIS A 3 -7.01 -13.66 -3.93
CA HIS A 3 -6.44 -12.31 -3.91
C HIS A 3 -5.15 -12.30 -3.12
N ILE A 4 -4.18 -11.53 -3.61
CA ILE A 4 -2.96 -11.19 -2.90
C ILE A 4 -2.92 -9.67 -2.80
N ILE A 5 -2.88 -9.14 -1.58
CA ILE A 5 -2.75 -7.71 -1.34
C ILE A 5 -1.35 -7.44 -0.80
N ASN A 6 -0.55 -6.75 -1.58
CA ASN A 6 0.74 -6.28 -1.14
C ASN A 6 0.60 -4.85 -0.62
N VAL A 7 1.09 -4.60 0.57
CA VAL A 7 1.03 -3.28 1.17
C VAL A 7 2.38 -2.60 1.00
N GLY A 8 2.43 -1.67 0.08
CA GLY A 8 3.59 -0.86 -0.20
C GLY A 8 3.60 0.43 0.63
N SER A 9 3.92 1.52 -0.03
CA SER A 9 4.02 2.85 0.54
C SER A 9 4.07 3.85 -0.61
N THR A 10 3.84 5.12 -0.35
CA THR A 10 4.21 6.16 -1.32
C THR A 10 5.70 6.08 -1.67
N SER A 11 6.53 5.50 -0.80
CA SER A 11 7.93 5.18 -1.08
C SER A 11 8.13 4.06 -2.10
N SER A 12 7.08 3.37 -2.53
CA SER A 12 7.13 2.47 -3.69
C SER A 12 7.23 3.23 -5.00
N LEU A 13 6.86 4.50 -5.00
CA LEU A 13 6.76 5.37 -6.17
C LEU A 13 7.82 6.47 -6.18
N ASN A 14 8.23 6.95 -5.01
CA ASN A 14 9.11 8.09 -4.86
C ASN A 14 10.15 7.84 -3.77
N GLY A 15 11.41 8.11 -4.09
CA GLY A 15 12.47 8.13 -3.09
C GLY A 15 12.45 9.43 -2.29
N TYR A 16 13.10 9.44 -1.15
CA TYR A 16 13.24 10.62 -0.32
C TYR A 16 14.60 10.63 0.38
N LYS A 17 15.00 11.82 0.82
CA LYS A 17 16.28 12.00 1.51
C LYS A 17 16.31 11.13 2.77
N THR A 18 17.41 10.44 3.01
CA THR A 18 17.66 9.54 4.14
C THR A 18 16.85 8.24 4.13
N GLY A 19 16.07 7.99 3.07
CA GLY A 19 15.18 6.82 2.98
C GLY A 19 15.65 5.74 2.00
N SER A 20 16.95 5.65 1.68
CA SER A 20 17.42 4.77 0.60
C SER A 20 17.07 3.29 0.81
N ALA A 21 17.28 2.75 2.01
CA ALA A 21 16.99 1.34 2.29
C ALA A 21 15.48 1.07 2.23
N TYR A 22 14.69 1.91 2.87
CA TYR A 22 13.24 1.76 2.90
C TYR A 22 12.64 1.91 1.50
N SER A 23 13.02 2.98 0.79
CA SER A 23 12.54 3.22 -0.58
C SER A 23 12.94 2.08 -1.52
N ALA A 24 14.19 1.62 -1.44
CA ALA A 24 14.62 0.50 -2.27
C ALA A 24 13.78 -0.75 -2.03
N SER A 25 13.46 -1.07 -0.77
CA SER A 25 12.62 -2.22 -0.43
C SER A 25 11.20 -2.07 -0.97
N LYS A 26 10.63 -0.87 -0.92
CA LYS A 26 9.27 -0.62 -1.39
C LYS A 26 9.18 -0.55 -2.92
N PHE A 27 10.18 -0.02 -3.61
CA PHE A 27 10.28 -0.13 -5.06
C PHE A 27 10.41 -1.59 -5.51
N ALA A 28 11.20 -2.38 -4.78
CA ALA A 28 11.33 -3.81 -5.06
C ALA A 28 9.99 -4.54 -4.91
N LEU A 29 9.21 -4.23 -3.89
CA LEU A 29 7.87 -4.79 -3.69
C LEU A 29 6.95 -4.44 -4.86
N ARG A 30 7.03 -3.22 -5.38
CA ARG A 30 6.26 -2.82 -6.56
C ARG A 30 6.63 -3.65 -7.78
N GLY A 31 7.93 -3.84 -8.04
CA GLY A 31 8.40 -4.69 -9.12
C GLY A 31 7.96 -6.14 -8.96
N LEU A 32 8.08 -6.68 -7.74
CA LEU A 32 7.60 -8.02 -7.42
C LEU A 32 6.10 -8.16 -7.69
N THR A 33 5.31 -7.16 -7.28
CA THR A 33 3.86 -7.16 -7.50
C THR A 33 3.54 -7.23 -8.99
N GLN A 34 4.23 -6.47 -9.82
CA GLN A 34 4.02 -6.49 -11.27
C GLN A 34 4.36 -7.86 -11.87
N CYS A 35 5.42 -8.51 -11.40
CA CYS A 35 5.76 -9.87 -11.81
C CYS A 35 4.65 -10.86 -11.42
N GLN A 36 4.18 -10.78 -10.18
CA GLN A 36 3.09 -11.63 -9.70
C GLN A 36 1.81 -11.41 -10.51
N GLN A 37 1.50 -10.16 -10.86
CA GLN A 37 0.36 -9.86 -11.72
C GLN A 37 0.48 -10.56 -13.08
N ALA A 38 1.64 -10.49 -13.70
CA ALA A 38 1.87 -11.13 -14.98
C ALA A 38 1.77 -12.67 -14.91
N GLU A 39 2.29 -13.24 -13.83
CA GLU A 39 2.36 -14.68 -13.65
C GLU A 39 1.02 -15.29 -13.19
N LEU A 40 0.26 -14.59 -12.37
CA LEU A 40 -0.89 -15.17 -11.66
C LEU A 40 -2.26 -14.81 -12.26
N ARG A 41 -2.35 -13.75 -13.06
CA ARG A 41 -3.63 -13.40 -13.71
C ARG A 41 -4.19 -14.53 -14.59
N PRO A 42 -3.38 -15.30 -15.33
CA PRO A 42 -3.91 -16.44 -16.08
C PRO A 42 -4.57 -17.50 -15.19
N HIS A 43 -4.29 -17.50 -13.89
CA HIS A 43 -4.86 -18.43 -12.92
C HIS A 43 -6.03 -17.81 -12.14
N ASN A 44 -6.55 -16.68 -12.59
CA ASN A 44 -7.62 -15.94 -11.93
C ASN A 44 -7.28 -15.50 -10.50
N ILE A 45 -6.03 -15.13 -10.29
CA ILE A 45 -5.55 -14.57 -9.02
C ILE A 45 -5.31 -13.08 -9.22
N ARG A 46 -5.97 -12.27 -8.42
CA ARG A 46 -5.74 -10.83 -8.37
C ARG A 46 -4.55 -10.54 -7.46
N VAL A 47 -3.63 -9.74 -7.94
CA VAL A 47 -2.52 -9.23 -7.15
C VAL A 47 -2.58 -7.72 -7.18
N ILE A 48 -2.70 -7.10 -6.03
CA ILE A 48 -2.99 -5.67 -5.90
C ILE A 48 -1.97 -5.05 -4.96
N LEU A 49 -1.39 -3.93 -5.39
CA LEU A 49 -0.49 -3.14 -4.56
C LEU A 49 -1.25 -1.94 -4.00
N VAL A 50 -1.23 -1.78 -2.69
CA VAL A 50 -1.81 -0.62 -2.00
C VAL A 50 -0.66 0.21 -1.44
N ASN A 51 -0.59 1.48 -1.84
CA ASN A 51 0.45 2.42 -1.42
C ASN A 51 -0.13 3.49 -0.51
N PRO A 52 -0.13 3.29 0.81
CA PRO A 52 -0.57 4.33 1.73
C PRO A 52 0.49 5.41 1.92
N SER A 53 0.05 6.63 2.15
CA SER A 53 0.88 7.66 2.73
C SER A 53 1.07 7.39 4.22
N GLU A 54 1.71 8.29 4.95
CA GLU A 54 2.00 8.08 6.37
C GLU A 54 0.74 7.84 7.20
N VAL A 55 0.74 6.74 7.95
CA VAL A 55 -0.28 6.38 8.92
C VAL A 55 0.36 6.39 10.30
N PRO A 56 -0.16 7.18 11.28
CA PRO A 56 0.43 7.22 12.61
C PRO A 56 0.20 5.88 13.35
N THR A 57 1.26 5.11 13.43
CA THR A 57 1.33 3.81 14.10
C THR A 57 2.64 3.72 14.87
N ALA A 58 2.97 2.54 15.39
CA ALA A 58 4.26 2.28 16.03
C ALA A 58 5.42 2.08 15.03
N PHE A 59 5.14 2.08 13.73
CA PHE A 59 6.17 1.90 12.71
C PHE A 59 7.20 3.02 12.77
N GLY A 60 8.49 2.64 12.82
CA GLY A 60 9.59 3.61 12.91
C GLY A 60 9.78 4.21 14.30
N VAL A 61 8.97 3.84 15.28
CA VAL A 61 9.10 4.29 16.67
C VAL A 61 9.95 3.28 17.45
N GLU A 62 11.03 3.76 18.06
CA GLU A 62 12.02 2.90 18.73
C GLU A 62 11.42 2.05 19.85
N ASN A 63 10.55 2.64 20.67
CA ASN A 63 9.90 1.95 21.78
C ASN A 63 8.62 1.20 21.40
N ARG A 64 8.25 1.23 20.13
CA ARG A 64 7.06 0.56 19.58
C ARG A 64 5.74 1.01 20.21
N ILE A 65 5.69 2.20 20.78
CA ILE A 65 4.45 2.82 21.23
C ILE A 65 3.78 3.49 20.04
N GLU A 66 2.50 3.24 19.83
CA GLU A 66 1.76 3.86 18.73
C GLU A 66 1.70 5.37 18.91
N ARG A 67 1.92 6.09 17.80
CA ARG A 67 1.81 7.53 17.76
C ARG A 67 0.34 7.95 17.87
N PRO A 68 0.03 9.10 18.47
CA PRO A 68 -1.35 9.59 18.51
C PRO A 68 -1.88 9.84 17.10
N LEU A 69 -3.19 9.71 16.90
CA LEU A 69 -3.84 10.03 15.65
C LEU A 69 -3.67 11.53 15.35
N ASP A 70 -3.50 11.81 14.05
CA ASP A 70 -3.36 13.17 13.52
C ASP A 70 -4.46 13.37 12.49
N ASP A 71 -5.31 14.38 12.68
CA ASP A 71 -6.44 14.68 11.79
C ASP A 71 -5.99 14.97 10.34
N LYS A 72 -4.73 15.33 10.16
CA LYS A 72 -4.17 15.65 8.85
C LYS A 72 -3.56 14.44 8.14
N LYS A 73 -3.56 13.28 8.79
CA LYS A 73 -3.02 12.04 8.23
C LYS A 73 -4.13 11.00 8.11
N ILE A 74 -3.95 10.06 7.21
CA ILE A 74 -4.86 8.93 7.11
C ILE A 74 -4.67 7.98 8.29
N THR A 75 -5.67 7.16 8.55
CA THR A 75 -5.62 6.12 9.56
C THR A 75 -5.63 4.75 8.90
N SER A 76 -5.41 3.70 9.70
CA SER A 76 -5.54 2.33 9.21
C SER A 76 -6.93 2.02 8.68
N LEU A 77 -7.96 2.77 9.11
CA LEU A 77 -9.34 2.57 8.63
C LEU A 77 -9.48 2.91 7.15
N GLU A 78 -8.87 4.00 6.67
CA GLU A 78 -8.90 4.37 5.27
C GLU A 78 -8.14 3.36 4.41
N ILE A 79 -7.06 2.78 4.93
CA ILE A 79 -6.33 1.73 4.24
C ILE A 79 -7.19 0.46 4.16
N ALA A 80 -7.81 0.04 5.25
CA ALA A 80 -8.72 -1.10 5.26
C ALA A 80 -9.89 -0.88 4.29
N HIS A 81 -10.48 0.32 4.28
CA HIS A 81 -11.55 0.70 3.35
C HIS A 81 -11.09 0.56 1.89
N THR A 82 -9.89 1.03 1.59
CA THR A 82 -9.31 0.92 0.25
C THR A 82 -9.15 -0.54 -0.16
N ILE A 83 -8.61 -1.39 0.71
CA ILE A 83 -8.44 -2.81 0.43
C ILE A 83 -9.79 -3.48 0.16
N VAL A 84 -10.78 -3.25 1.01
CA VAL A 84 -12.13 -3.81 0.81
C VAL A 84 -12.72 -3.34 -0.51
N SER A 85 -12.54 -2.09 -0.86
CA SER A 85 -13.03 -1.53 -2.13
C SER A 85 -12.41 -2.22 -3.35
N THR A 86 -11.11 -2.52 -3.30
CA THR A 86 -10.46 -3.25 -4.39
C THR A 86 -10.96 -4.68 -4.51
N LEU A 87 -11.27 -5.33 -3.39
CA LEU A 87 -11.76 -6.71 -3.37
C LEU A 87 -13.21 -6.81 -3.85
N SER A 88 -14.01 -5.78 -3.69
CA SER A 88 -15.42 -5.77 -4.05
C SER A 88 -15.69 -5.48 -5.53
N MET A 89 -14.64 -5.21 -6.32
CA MET A 89 -14.80 -5.05 -7.76
C MET A 89 -15.29 -6.35 -8.39
N ASP A 90 -16.16 -6.23 -9.41
CA ASP A 90 -16.60 -7.38 -10.20
C ASP A 90 -15.39 -8.18 -10.72
N ASP A 91 -15.55 -9.50 -10.80
CA ASP A 91 -14.47 -10.42 -11.17
C ASP A 91 -13.86 -10.15 -12.55
N ARG A 92 -14.54 -9.40 -13.40
CA ARG A 92 -14.01 -9.03 -14.72
C ARG A 92 -12.89 -8.00 -14.66
N GLY A 93 -12.78 -7.26 -13.57
CA GLY A 93 -11.80 -6.19 -13.42
C GLY A 93 -10.84 -6.42 -12.26
N MET A 94 -9.75 -5.69 -12.28
CA MET A 94 -8.79 -5.68 -11.19
C MET A 94 -8.19 -4.29 -11.10
N ILE A 95 -8.10 -3.76 -9.88
CA ILE A 95 -7.33 -2.54 -9.61
C ILE A 95 -5.89 -2.99 -9.32
N PRO A 96 -4.94 -2.77 -10.23
CA PRO A 96 -3.59 -3.33 -10.05
C PRO A 96 -2.79 -2.62 -8.98
N GLU A 97 -3.04 -1.33 -8.81
CA GLU A 97 -2.32 -0.50 -7.86
C GLU A 97 -3.20 0.66 -7.46
N VAL A 98 -3.15 1.03 -6.19
CA VAL A 98 -3.88 2.18 -5.68
C VAL A 98 -3.05 2.89 -4.64
N THR A 99 -3.02 4.22 -4.72
CA THR A 99 -2.32 5.08 -3.78
C THR A 99 -3.34 5.86 -2.96
N VAL A 100 -3.14 5.91 -1.65
CA VAL A 100 -4.03 6.60 -0.73
C VAL A 100 -3.27 7.70 -0.02
N TRP A 101 -3.66 8.94 -0.26
CA TRP A 101 -3.07 10.11 0.36
C TRP A 101 -4.03 10.75 1.36
N ALA A 102 -3.48 11.40 2.37
CA ALA A 102 -4.27 12.36 3.13
C ALA A 102 -4.73 13.48 2.19
N THR A 103 -5.95 13.96 2.36
CA THR A 103 -6.51 15.02 1.51
C THR A 103 -5.72 16.33 1.66
N ASN A 104 -5.37 16.67 2.89
CA ASN A 104 -4.61 17.87 3.20
C ASN A 104 -3.69 17.61 4.40
N PRO A 105 -2.47 17.14 4.17
CA PRO A 105 -1.54 16.80 5.26
C PRO A 105 -0.83 18.01 5.89
N TRP A 106 -1.02 19.22 5.36
CA TRP A 106 -0.40 20.45 5.83
C TRP A 106 -1.25 21.23 6.87
#